data_fc22860efd80eedfca50618d01a53d8a
#
_entry.id   fc22860efd80eedfca50618d01a53d8a
#
_cell.length_a   1.000
_cell.length_b   1.000
_cell.length_c   1.000
_cell.angle_alpha   90.00
_cell.angle_beta   90.00
_cell.angle_gamma   90.00
#
_symmetry.space_group_name_H-M   'P 1'
#
loop_
_entity.id
_entity.type
_entity.pdbx_description
1 polymer ?
#
loop_
_entity_poly.entity_id
_entity_poly.type
_entity_poly.pdbx_seq_one_letter_code
_entity_poly.pdbx_strand_id
1 'polypeptide(L)'
;MTQTEIIKSSLPNLDSEIIKQFITDDIASPLKRQMRIGQKYFEGKHDICFKKLNEYKIMGKEKDEITGKQKEIEKIIEIPNKSLVKVAHRYHWKLVKQKQNYVVGKPITISYEPIVNEELTEEQKKKLKKVNKAIVDKFWNVLGVGFDNFLKESVVTMSNKINAVWHVYYDEYGNFKYCNTEPLDIVDIYDTKTQKTLTDILHNYQIIDNGKKKRYVEWENAKETRYYIEETNEIANTQEYLLDVSRINPEPHWVTKQLFNGQLIKIEKHGWGKVPYIIIKNNEERQTDLEPIKDLIDAYDLINSNFINTIEDLKEFIYKINGYGAENLVELVERIKIMGIVRNNDATGKIETETIPFPYEARQIILKLLEEKIYEFGRGVNTNKSELIGQAPSGISLEFLYTDLDLKADECIANLTEGLYQLFWFIAEHLKRLGEIPKDLNVFDFKFIFNKSRIFNTTEQIQTLNNDATISTRTKLENHPYVDDIEQELQRLKEEKEENMKMQSKIFNSSGGFDNNHDKDDTE
;
A
#
# COMPACT_ATOMS: atom_id res chain seq x y z
N MET A 1 13.20 34.38 -5.25
CA MET A 1 12.83 33.87 -6.62
C MET A 1 11.82 32.77 -6.44
N THR A 2 10.76 32.77 -7.23
CA THR A 2 9.78 31.66 -7.24
C THR A 2 10.39 30.46 -7.99
N GLN A 3 10.01 29.23 -7.65
CA GLN A 3 10.50 28.02 -8.32
C GLN A 3 10.38 28.10 -9.85
N THR A 4 9.29 28.70 -10.35
CA THR A 4 9.06 28.89 -11.79
C THR A 4 10.03 29.90 -12.43
N GLU A 5 10.48 30.92 -11.71
CA GLU A 5 11.47 31.87 -12.20
C GLU A 5 12.87 31.27 -12.25
N ILE A 6 13.21 30.42 -11.30
CA ILE A 6 14.46 29.64 -11.28
C ILE A 6 14.53 28.73 -12.50
N ILE A 7 13.44 28.00 -12.82
CA ILE A 7 13.38 27.07 -13.95
C ILE A 7 13.47 27.77 -15.31
N LYS A 8 12.98 29.00 -15.43
CA LYS A 8 13.02 29.76 -16.69
C LYS A 8 14.38 30.40 -17.03
N SER A 9 15.28 30.51 -16.08
CA SER A 9 16.58 31.19 -16.24
C SER A 9 17.74 30.26 -16.57
N SER A 10 17.51 29.06 -17.13
CA SER A 10 18.48 27.98 -17.33
C SER A 10 19.73 28.37 -18.15
N LEU A 11 20.76 28.78 -17.44
CA LEU A 11 22.15 28.68 -17.89
C LEU A 11 22.70 27.30 -17.41
N PRO A 12 23.59 26.61 -18.15
CA PRO A 12 24.03 25.24 -17.83
C PRO A 12 24.59 25.03 -16.41
N ASN A 13 25.25 26.04 -15.84
CA ASN A 13 25.76 25.95 -14.46
C ASN A 13 24.71 26.21 -13.40
N LEU A 14 23.60 26.86 -13.75
CA LEU A 14 22.50 27.15 -12.85
C LEU A 14 21.68 25.88 -12.59
N ASP A 15 21.55 25.00 -13.58
CA ASP A 15 20.81 23.74 -13.44
C ASP A 15 21.40 22.85 -12.33
N SER A 16 22.74 22.76 -12.22
CA SER A 16 23.40 21.95 -11.18
C SER A 16 23.08 22.43 -9.76
N GLU A 17 23.12 23.74 -9.51
CA GLU A 17 22.81 24.31 -8.20
C GLU A 17 21.33 24.13 -7.84
N ILE A 18 20.45 24.34 -8.81
CA ILE A 18 19.00 24.17 -8.66
C ILE A 18 18.67 22.71 -8.35
N ILE A 19 19.21 21.76 -9.11
CA ILE A 19 19.01 20.32 -8.88
C ILE A 19 19.48 19.94 -7.48
N LYS A 20 20.66 20.40 -7.08
CA LYS A 20 21.23 20.13 -5.76
C LYS A 20 20.35 20.69 -4.63
N GLN A 21 19.83 21.91 -4.79
CA GLN A 21 18.94 22.53 -3.83
C GLN A 21 17.63 21.76 -3.71
N PHE A 22 16.96 21.47 -4.81
CA PHE A 22 15.70 20.72 -4.81
C PHE A 22 15.84 19.34 -4.16
N ILE A 23 16.89 18.60 -4.50
CA ILE A 23 17.15 17.27 -3.92
C ILE A 23 17.43 17.39 -2.41
N THR A 24 18.23 18.38 -1.99
CA THR A 24 18.58 18.57 -0.58
C THR A 24 17.36 18.95 0.25
N ASP A 25 16.55 19.89 -0.23
CA ASP A 25 15.33 20.36 0.44
C ASP A 25 14.28 19.23 0.52
N ASP A 26 14.13 18.46 -0.55
CA ASP A 26 13.22 17.32 -0.59
C ASP A 26 13.64 16.21 0.39
N ILE A 27 14.91 15.84 0.39
CA ILE A 27 15.46 14.83 1.33
C ILE A 27 15.25 15.26 2.78
N ALA A 28 15.38 16.54 3.09
CA ALA A 28 15.19 17.11 4.42
C ALA A 28 13.71 17.30 4.79
N SER A 29 12.79 17.20 3.82
CA SER A 29 11.38 17.48 4.02
C SER A 29 10.73 16.55 5.05
N PRO A 30 9.74 17.05 5.83
CA PRO A 30 8.96 16.22 6.74
C PRO A 30 8.29 15.02 6.06
N LEU A 31 7.79 15.21 4.83
CA LEU A 31 7.14 14.16 4.05
C LEU A 31 8.08 12.99 3.74
N LYS A 32 9.29 13.28 3.25
CA LYS A 32 10.30 12.22 2.98
C LYS A 32 10.76 11.53 4.25
N ARG A 33 10.79 12.24 5.38
CA ARG A 33 11.07 11.64 6.68
C ARG A 33 9.98 10.64 7.08
N GLN A 34 8.70 11.01 6.95
CA GLN A 34 7.56 10.11 7.20
C GLN A 34 7.59 8.89 6.28
N MET A 35 7.87 9.06 4.98
CA MET A 35 8.00 7.97 4.01
C MET A 35 9.06 6.95 4.45
N ARG A 36 10.25 7.43 4.86
CA ARG A 36 11.33 6.55 5.35
C ARG A 36 10.94 5.79 6.62
N ILE A 37 10.24 6.44 7.54
CA ILE A 37 9.74 5.80 8.77
C ILE A 37 8.68 4.75 8.43
N GLY A 38 7.70 5.08 7.58
CA GLY A 38 6.67 4.14 7.13
C GLY A 38 7.26 2.88 6.51
N GLN A 39 8.24 3.04 5.62
CA GLN A 39 8.94 1.92 5.00
C GLN A 39 9.71 1.06 6.03
N LYS A 40 10.42 1.68 6.98
CA LYS A 40 11.13 0.96 8.05
C LYS A 40 10.19 0.09 8.89
N TYR A 41 9.05 0.64 9.28
CA TYR A 41 8.05 -0.11 10.07
C TYR A 41 7.39 -1.21 9.27
N PHE A 42 7.15 -1.00 7.98
CA PHE A 42 6.66 -2.03 7.08
C PHE A 42 7.65 -3.20 6.96
N GLU A 43 8.95 -2.92 6.91
CA GLU A 43 10.03 -3.91 6.88
C GLU A 43 10.29 -4.59 8.24
N GLY A 44 9.67 -4.12 9.32
CA GLY A 44 9.90 -4.62 10.68
C GLY A 44 11.13 -4.03 11.37
N LYS A 45 11.68 -2.95 10.85
CA LYS A 45 12.81 -2.20 11.45
C LYS A 45 12.29 -1.07 12.34
N HIS A 46 11.55 -1.46 13.39
CA HIS A 46 10.95 -0.51 14.34
C HIS A 46 12.01 0.18 15.21
N ASP A 47 11.64 1.31 15.83
CA ASP A 47 12.54 2.07 16.67
C ASP A 47 13.06 1.23 17.85
N ILE A 48 12.29 0.27 18.36
CA ILE A 48 12.70 -0.67 19.40
C ILE A 48 13.95 -1.47 19.01
N CYS A 49 14.12 -1.82 17.73
CA CYS A 49 15.28 -2.58 17.26
C CYS A 49 16.60 -1.85 17.48
N PHE A 50 16.56 -0.52 17.51
CA PHE A 50 17.73 0.34 17.66
C PHE A 50 17.87 0.92 19.07
N LYS A 51 16.84 0.76 19.93
CA LYS A 51 16.83 1.28 21.30
C LYS A 51 17.77 0.47 22.19
N LYS A 52 18.60 1.15 22.97
CA LYS A 52 19.44 0.51 23.98
C LYS A 52 18.65 0.33 25.28
N LEU A 53 18.25 -0.90 25.57
CA LEU A 53 17.40 -1.23 26.73
C LEU A 53 18.18 -1.40 28.04
N ASN A 54 19.49 -1.48 27.97
CA ASN A 54 20.40 -1.62 29.10
C ASN A 54 21.05 -0.30 29.56
N GLU A 55 20.77 0.80 28.85
CA GLU A 55 21.26 2.12 29.20
C GLU A 55 20.22 2.90 30.03
N TYR A 56 20.65 3.43 31.17
CA TYR A 56 19.84 4.32 31.99
C TYR A 56 20.53 5.66 32.10
N LYS A 57 19.75 6.71 31.92
CA LYS A 57 20.21 8.08 32.13
C LYS A 57 19.94 8.46 33.57
N ILE A 58 20.98 8.83 34.30
CA ILE A 58 20.87 9.38 35.65
C ILE A 58 21.44 10.80 35.68
N MET A 59 20.80 11.66 36.43
CA MET A 59 21.35 12.99 36.69
C MET A 59 22.46 12.87 37.72
N GLY A 60 23.69 13.05 37.28
CA GLY A 60 24.86 13.10 38.13
C GLY A 60 25.28 14.55 38.38
N LYS A 61 25.97 14.81 39.50
CA LYS A 61 26.59 16.09 39.74
C LYS A 61 28.09 15.98 39.48
N GLU A 62 28.59 16.79 38.57
CA GLU A 62 30.02 16.90 38.31
C GLU A 62 30.52 18.27 38.71
N LYS A 63 31.70 18.31 39.36
CA LYS A 63 32.30 19.55 39.80
C LYS A 63 33.12 20.10 38.64
N ASP A 64 32.79 21.28 38.19
CA ASP A 64 33.57 21.99 37.19
C ASP A 64 34.96 22.31 37.77
N GLU A 65 35.98 21.79 37.14
CA GLU A 65 37.37 21.91 37.62
C GLU A 65 37.87 23.37 37.63
N ILE A 66 37.29 24.25 36.81
CA ILE A 66 37.72 25.64 36.66
C ILE A 66 36.94 26.55 37.62
N THR A 67 35.63 26.36 37.75
CA THR A 67 34.77 27.26 38.52
C THR A 67 34.40 26.72 39.89
N GLY A 68 34.70 25.46 40.20
CA GLY A 68 34.36 24.78 41.46
C GLY A 68 32.87 24.58 41.70
N LYS A 69 31.99 24.99 40.75
CA LYS A 69 30.54 24.85 40.86
C LYS A 69 30.09 23.46 40.44
N GLN A 70 29.09 22.92 41.13
CA GLN A 70 28.45 21.65 40.73
C GLN A 70 27.52 21.90 39.53
N LYS A 71 27.79 21.21 38.46
CA LYS A 71 26.94 21.17 37.26
C LYS A 71 26.22 19.82 37.19
N GLU A 72 24.93 19.84 36.98
CA GLU A 72 24.19 18.61 36.70
C GLU A 72 24.52 18.13 35.30
N ILE A 73 24.97 16.89 35.19
CA ILE A 73 25.27 16.23 33.94
C ILE A 73 24.48 14.91 33.83
N GLU A 74 24.03 14.61 32.65
CA GLU A 74 23.39 13.33 32.33
C GLU A 74 24.49 12.26 32.20
N LYS A 75 24.48 11.26 33.10
CA LYS A 75 25.39 10.10 33.04
C LYS A 75 24.61 8.90 32.50
N ILE A 76 25.18 8.22 31.52
CA ILE A 76 24.65 6.97 30.99
C ILE A 76 25.31 5.84 31.76
N ILE A 77 24.50 4.99 32.41
CA ILE A 77 24.95 3.78 33.09
C ILE A 77 24.42 2.58 32.32
N GLU A 78 25.32 1.70 31.94
CA GLU A 78 24.95 0.40 31.40
C GLU A 78 24.80 -0.61 32.54
N ILE A 79 23.70 -1.36 32.56
CA ILE A 79 23.51 -2.48 33.46
C ILE A 79 24.10 -3.73 32.78
N PRO A 80 25.19 -4.30 33.35
CA PRO A 80 25.77 -5.53 32.81
C PRO A 80 24.81 -6.70 33.02
N ASN A 81 24.83 -7.67 32.09
CA ASN A 81 24.06 -8.90 32.16
C ASN A 81 22.51 -8.74 32.09
N LYS A 82 22.01 -7.61 31.63
CA LYS A 82 20.57 -7.45 31.35
C LYS A 82 20.19 -8.09 30.03
N SER A 83 19.08 -8.80 30.01
CA SER A 83 18.51 -9.33 28.78
C SER A 83 18.14 -8.22 27.81
N LEU A 84 18.48 -8.39 26.51
CA LEU A 84 18.31 -7.39 25.46
C LEU A 84 17.43 -7.88 24.31
N VAL A 85 16.45 -8.72 24.63
CA VAL A 85 15.47 -9.19 23.64
C VAL A 85 14.64 -8.01 23.18
N LYS A 86 14.54 -7.84 21.87
CA LYS A 86 13.77 -6.78 21.21
C LYS A 86 12.81 -7.44 20.23
N VAL A 87 11.53 -7.15 20.39
CA VAL A 87 10.47 -7.73 19.56
C VAL A 87 9.73 -6.60 18.86
N ALA A 88 9.73 -6.62 17.54
CA ALA A 88 8.98 -5.70 16.70
C ALA A 88 7.72 -6.38 16.17
N HIS A 89 6.56 -5.87 16.55
CA HIS A 89 5.27 -6.40 16.13
C HIS A 89 4.80 -5.70 14.86
N ARG A 90 4.79 -6.39 13.75
CA ARG A 90 4.51 -5.86 12.40
C ARG A 90 3.04 -5.53 12.16
N TYR A 91 2.41 -4.79 13.08
CA TYR A 91 1.01 -4.35 12.94
C TYR A 91 0.80 -3.48 11.70
N HIS A 92 1.72 -2.54 11.44
CA HIS A 92 1.66 -1.70 10.25
C HIS A 92 1.63 -2.53 8.97
N TRP A 93 2.53 -3.51 8.84
CA TRP A 93 2.54 -4.43 7.70
C TRP A 93 1.20 -5.17 7.55
N LYS A 94 0.65 -5.67 8.67
CA LYS A 94 -0.63 -6.40 8.66
C LYS A 94 -1.78 -5.51 8.18
N LEU A 95 -1.88 -4.28 8.69
CA LEU A 95 -2.93 -3.32 8.33
C LEU A 95 -2.82 -2.86 6.86
N VAL A 96 -1.60 -2.59 6.38
CA VAL A 96 -1.35 -2.26 4.95
C VAL A 96 -1.74 -3.43 4.04
N LYS A 97 -1.38 -4.67 4.41
CA LYS A 97 -1.76 -5.86 3.64
C LYS A 97 -3.27 -6.11 3.68
N GLN A 98 -3.92 -5.82 4.79
CA GLN A 98 -5.37 -5.90 4.89
C GLN A 98 -6.05 -4.89 3.95
N LYS A 99 -5.63 -3.62 3.96
CA LYS A 99 -6.10 -2.59 3.02
C LYS A 99 -5.86 -3.00 1.56
N GLN A 100 -4.63 -3.44 1.23
CA GLN A 100 -4.28 -3.91 -0.11
C GLN A 100 -5.23 -5.00 -0.61
N ASN A 101 -5.40 -6.07 0.18
CA ASN A 101 -6.24 -7.20 -0.20
C ASN A 101 -7.72 -6.82 -0.24
N TYR A 102 -8.13 -5.87 0.59
CA TYR A 102 -9.51 -5.39 0.62
C TYR A 102 -9.87 -4.58 -0.63
N VAL A 103 -8.99 -3.65 -1.05
CA VAL A 103 -9.21 -2.73 -2.18
C VAL A 103 -8.97 -3.41 -3.53
N VAL A 104 -7.84 -4.10 -3.68
CA VAL A 104 -7.35 -4.65 -4.97
C VAL A 104 -7.03 -6.16 -4.88
N GLY A 105 -7.64 -6.87 -3.94
CA GLY A 105 -7.50 -8.31 -3.82
C GLY A 105 -8.13 -9.09 -4.98
N LYS A 106 -9.19 -8.55 -5.56
CA LYS A 106 -9.85 -9.04 -6.78
C LYS A 106 -9.54 -8.09 -7.93
N PRO A 107 -9.50 -8.59 -9.18
CA PRO A 107 -9.35 -7.76 -10.36
C PRO A 107 -10.42 -6.67 -10.44
N ILE A 108 -10.04 -5.48 -10.91
CA ILE A 108 -11.01 -4.41 -11.16
C ILE A 108 -11.79 -4.68 -12.44
N THR A 109 -13.02 -4.21 -12.49
CA THR A 109 -13.84 -4.24 -13.70
C THR A 109 -13.78 -2.88 -14.37
N ILE A 110 -13.46 -2.86 -15.67
CA ILE A 110 -13.38 -1.65 -16.48
C ILE A 110 -14.48 -1.74 -17.54
N SER A 111 -15.31 -0.69 -17.64
CA SER A 111 -16.31 -0.55 -18.69
C SER A 111 -16.17 0.81 -19.37
N TYR A 112 -16.61 0.90 -20.64
CA TYR A 112 -16.69 2.15 -21.40
C TYR A 112 -18.15 2.41 -21.74
N GLU A 113 -18.70 3.50 -21.22
CA GLU A 113 -20.12 3.84 -21.29
C GLU A 113 -20.31 5.29 -21.73
N PRO A 114 -20.16 5.59 -23.05
CA PRO A 114 -20.36 6.94 -23.56
C PRO A 114 -21.82 7.37 -23.41
N ILE A 115 -22.04 8.64 -23.11
CA ILE A 115 -23.38 9.23 -23.02
C ILE A 115 -23.96 9.30 -24.44
N VAL A 116 -25.08 8.61 -24.67
CA VAL A 116 -25.83 8.63 -25.91
C VAL A 116 -27.13 9.39 -25.67
N ASN A 117 -27.30 10.50 -26.37
CA ASN A 117 -28.47 11.39 -26.20
C ASN A 117 -29.71 10.96 -27.01
N GLU A 118 -29.61 9.85 -27.78
CA GLU A 118 -30.69 9.37 -28.64
C GLU A 118 -31.28 8.05 -28.11
N GLU A 119 -32.59 7.85 -28.31
CA GLU A 119 -33.21 6.57 -28.03
C GLU A 119 -32.75 5.55 -29.09
N LEU A 120 -31.90 4.63 -28.68
CA LEU A 120 -31.34 3.58 -29.53
C LEU A 120 -32.32 2.39 -29.65
N THR A 121 -32.41 1.83 -30.83
CA THR A 121 -33.05 0.53 -31.04
C THR A 121 -32.23 -0.60 -30.38
N GLU A 122 -32.86 -1.74 -30.10
CA GLU A 122 -32.18 -2.89 -29.48
C GLU A 122 -30.99 -3.41 -30.32
N GLU A 123 -31.05 -3.33 -31.64
CA GLU A 123 -29.93 -3.69 -32.52
C GLU A 123 -28.78 -2.69 -32.42
N GLN A 124 -29.09 -1.39 -32.33
CA GLN A 124 -28.09 -0.36 -32.14
C GLN A 124 -27.40 -0.48 -30.76
N LYS A 125 -28.16 -0.76 -29.71
CA LYS A 125 -27.61 -1.04 -28.38
C LYS A 125 -26.65 -2.23 -28.38
N LYS A 126 -26.99 -3.33 -29.10
CA LYS A 126 -26.11 -4.50 -29.22
C LYS A 126 -24.83 -4.17 -30.00
N LYS A 127 -24.91 -3.37 -31.06
CA LYS A 127 -23.74 -2.93 -31.83
C LYS A 127 -22.85 -2.03 -30.98
N LEU A 128 -23.42 -1.07 -30.25
CA LEU A 128 -22.70 -0.16 -29.36
C LEU A 128 -21.97 -0.96 -28.28
N LYS A 129 -22.62 -1.92 -27.62
CA LYS A 129 -21.97 -2.79 -26.63
C LYS A 129 -20.75 -3.52 -27.19
N LYS A 130 -20.82 -4.02 -28.44
CA LYS A 130 -19.67 -4.68 -29.09
C LYS A 130 -18.53 -3.71 -29.35
N VAL A 131 -18.84 -2.49 -29.81
CA VAL A 131 -17.82 -1.44 -30.03
C VAL A 131 -17.18 -1.02 -28.71
N ASN A 132 -17.98 -0.78 -27.69
CA ASN A 132 -17.48 -0.39 -26.36
C ASN A 132 -16.58 -1.49 -25.77
N LYS A 133 -16.97 -2.76 -25.89
CA LYS A 133 -16.13 -3.89 -25.47
C LYS A 133 -14.81 -3.93 -26.25
N ALA A 134 -14.85 -3.74 -27.56
CA ALA A 134 -13.62 -3.71 -28.36
C ALA A 134 -12.67 -2.56 -27.98
N ILE A 135 -13.20 -1.40 -27.56
CA ILE A 135 -12.40 -0.31 -27.01
C ILE A 135 -11.73 -0.74 -25.69
N VAL A 136 -12.51 -1.29 -24.77
CA VAL A 136 -11.98 -1.80 -23.48
C VAL A 136 -10.89 -2.85 -23.69
N ASP A 137 -11.11 -3.80 -24.62
CA ASP A 137 -10.12 -4.84 -24.94
C ASP A 137 -8.79 -4.25 -25.44
N LYS A 138 -8.81 -3.14 -26.20
CA LYS A 138 -7.59 -2.44 -26.64
C LYS A 138 -6.83 -1.83 -25.47
N PHE A 139 -7.52 -1.22 -24.51
CA PHE A 139 -6.90 -0.72 -23.28
C PHE A 139 -6.29 -1.86 -22.45
N TRP A 140 -7.01 -2.98 -22.31
CA TRP A 140 -6.48 -4.17 -21.63
C TRP A 140 -5.23 -4.74 -22.30
N ASN A 141 -5.14 -4.71 -23.63
CA ASN A 141 -3.95 -5.14 -24.35
C ASN A 141 -2.72 -4.27 -24.00
N VAL A 142 -2.92 -2.96 -23.81
CA VAL A 142 -1.83 -2.04 -23.39
C VAL A 142 -1.49 -2.23 -21.92
N LEU A 143 -2.50 -2.41 -21.04
CA LEU A 143 -2.29 -2.64 -19.61
C LEU A 143 -1.56 -3.97 -19.35
N GLY A 144 -1.92 -5.02 -20.08
CA GLY A 144 -1.29 -6.34 -19.98
C GLY A 144 -1.63 -7.08 -18.69
N VAL A 145 -1.08 -8.28 -18.55
CA VAL A 145 -1.38 -9.21 -17.44
C VAL A 145 -0.83 -8.77 -16.08
N GLY A 146 0.11 -7.83 -16.05
CA GLY A 146 0.75 -7.33 -14.81
C GLY A 146 -0.04 -6.26 -14.07
N PHE A 147 -1.17 -5.78 -14.63
CA PHE A 147 -1.89 -4.62 -14.12
C PHE A 147 -2.42 -4.78 -12.70
N ASP A 148 -2.96 -5.95 -12.35
CA ASP A 148 -3.44 -6.19 -10.99
C ASP A 148 -2.31 -6.13 -9.94
N ASN A 149 -1.14 -6.66 -10.27
CA ASN A 149 0.03 -6.58 -9.39
C ASN A 149 0.55 -5.16 -9.28
N PHE A 150 0.53 -4.40 -10.36
CA PHE A 150 0.87 -2.98 -10.37
C PHE A 150 -0.02 -2.17 -9.42
N LEU A 151 -1.34 -2.40 -9.43
CA LEU A 151 -2.27 -1.75 -8.49
C LEU A 151 -2.02 -2.18 -7.03
N LYS A 152 -1.75 -3.49 -6.81
CA LYS A 152 -1.40 -4.01 -5.47
C LYS A 152 -0.15 -3.35 -4.90
N GLU A 153 0.88 -3.20 -5.73
CA GLU A 153 2.10 -2.51 -5.36
C GLU A 153 1.85 -1.03 -5.06
N SER A 154 1.04 -0.37 -5.88
CA SER A 154 0.65 1.04 -5.68
C SER A 154 -0.02 1.27 -4.33
N VAL A 155 -0.98 0.41 -3.92
CA VAL A 155 -1.65 0.53 -2.62
C VAL A 155 -0.66 0.35 -1.46
N VAL A 156 0.28 -0.58 -1.56
CA VAL A 156 1.33 -0.76 -0.54
C VAL A 156 2.24 0.46 -0.47
N THR A 157 2.67 0.95 -1.62
CA THR A 157 3.60 2.08 -1.72
C THR A 157 2.97 3.35 -1.15
N MET A 158 1.74 3.70 -1.54
CA MET A 158 1.06 4.90 -1.02
C MET A 158 0.80 4.81 0.48
N SER A 159 0.46 3.62 1.00
CA SER A 159 0.22 3.41 2.43
C SER A 159 1.49 3.60 3.28
N ASN A 160 2.65 3.22 2.76
CA ASN A 160 3.94 3.34 3.45
C ASN A 160 4.65 4.68 3.19
N LYS A 161 4.46 5.26 1.99
CA LYS A 161 5.25 6.39 1.47
C LYS A 161 4.38 7.56 1.03
N ILE A 162 3.18 7.70 1.63
CA ILE A 162 2.28 8.85 1.39
C ILE A 162 1.70 8.87 -0.02
N ASN A 163 2.52 8.59 -1.04
CA ASN A 163 2.14 8.60 -2.45
C ASN A 163 2.56 7.30 -3.13
N ALA A 164 1.80 6.87 -4.15
CA ALA A 164 2.31 6.04 -5.22
C ALA A 164 2.63 6.96 -6.41
N VAL A 165 3.68 6.65 -7.14
CA VAL A 165 4.11 7.43 -8.31
C VAL A 165 4.20 6.51 -9.50
N TRP A 166 3.37 6.76 -10.50
CA TRP A 166 3.36 6.03 -11.76
C TRP A 166 4.12 6.82 -12.82
N HIS A 167 5.03 6.17 -13.52
CA HIS A 167 5.75 6.75 -14.65
C HIS A 167 5.30 6.08 -15.95
N VAL A 168 5.03 6.90 -16.97
CA VAL A 168 4.60 6.48 -18.31
C VAL A 168 5.70 6.82 -19.29
N TYR A 169 6.19 5.85 -20.07
CA TYR A 169 7.29 6.03 -20.99
C TYR A 169 7.18 5.12 -22.23
N TYR A 170 8.04 5.35 -23.20
CA TYR A 170 8.26 4.44 -24.32
C TYR A 170 9.56 3.67 -24.12
N ASP A 171 9.52 2.35 -24.32
CA ASP A 171 10.73 1.55 -24.32
C ASP A 171 11.56 1.79 -25.62
N GLU A 172 12.75 1.21 -25.69
CA GLU A 172 13.67 1.33 -26.84
C GLU A 172 13.04 0.87 -28.18
N TYR A 173 12.01 0.04 -28.10
CA TYR A 173 11.27 -0.47 -29.27
C TYR A 173 10.06 0.41 -29.62
N GLY A 174 9.78 1.45 -28.85
CA GLY A 174 8.63 2.35 -29.03
C GLY A 174 7.32 1.79 -28.49
N ASN A 175 7.35 0.76 -27.62
CA ASN A 175 6.17 0.26 -26.96
C ASN A 175 5.82 1.15 -25.75
N PHE A 176 4.54 1.41 -25.58
CA PHE A 176 4.04 2.09 -24.40
C PHE A 176 4.25 1.25 -23.14
N LYS A 177 4.82 1.83 -22.12
CA LYS A 177 5.09 1.20 -20.83
C LYS A 177 4.68 2.12 -19.68
N TYR A 178 4.41 1.51 -18.55
CA TYR A 178 4.18 2.21 -17.29
C TYR A 178 4.74 1.37 -16.13
N CYS A 179 5.16 2.03 -15.07
CA CYS A 179 5.70 1.36 -13.89
C CYS A 179 5.44 2.17 -12.61
N ASN A 180 5.51 1.50 -11.47
CA ASN A 180 5.63 2.17 -10.17
C ASN A 180 7.06 2.66 -10.00
N THR A 181 7.22 3.94 -9.67
CA THR A 181 8.52 4.55 -9.35
C THR A 181 8.63 4.74 -7.84
N GLU A 182 9.84 4.64 -7.30
CA GLU A 182 10.11 4.82 -5.88
C GLU A 182 9.83 6.28 -5.45
N PRO A 183 8.82 6.57 -4.61
CA PRO A 183 8.50 7.94 -4.24
C PRO A 183 9.62 8.67 -3.50
N LEU A 184 10.52 7.94 -2.84
CA LEU A 184 11.68 8.55 -2.18
C LEU A 184 12.68 9.17 -3.15
N ASP A 185 12.69 8.70 -4.39
CA ASP A 185 13.61 9.15 -5.43
C ASP A 185 13.00 10.25 -6.32
N ILE A 186 11.75 10.64 -6.08
CA ILE A 186 11.00 11.62 -6.88
C ILE A 186 10.90 12.95 -6.14
N VAL A 187 11.29 14.03 -6.82
CA VAL A 187 11.03 15.41 -6.39
C VAL A 187 9.96 15.99 -7.30
N ASP A 188 8.79 16.24 -6.75
CA ASP A 188 7.64 16.78 -7.45
C ASP A 188 7.62 18.31 -7.39
N ILE A 189 7.53 18.96 -8.57
CA ILE A 189 7.55 20.41 -8.71
C ILE A 189 6.21 20.87 -9.27
N TYR A 190 5.53 21.75 -8.53
CA TYR A 190 4.21 22.27 -8.86
C TYR A 190 4.27 23.73 -9.28
N ASP A 191 3.24 24.16 -10.03
CA ASP A 191 3.09 25.57 -10.39
C ASP A 191 2.95 26.45 -9.13
N THR A 192 3.45 27.70 -9.24
CA THR A 192 3.50 28.63 -8.09
C THR A 192 2.17 29.29 -7.76
N LYS A 193 1.20 29.27 -8.68
CA LYS A 193 -0.09 29.93 -8.46
C LYS A 193 -1.06 29.06 -7.67
N THR A 194 -1.27 27.84 -8.17
CA THR A 194 -2.27 26.94 -7.60
C THR A 194 -1.64 25.89 -6.70
N GLN A 195 -0.34 25.61 -6.88
CA GLN A 195 0.41 24.52 -6.20
C GLN A 195 -0.27 23.15 -6.37
N LYS A 196 -1.04 23.01 -7.46
CA LYS A 196 -1.80 21.78 -7.76
C LYS A 196 -1.40 21.15 -9.09
N THR A 197 -0.90 21.94 -10.04
CA THR A 197 -0.51 21.46 -11.37
C THR A 197 0.94 21.04 -11.34
N LEU A 198 1.22 19.76 -11.59
CA LEU A 198 2.56 19.22 -11.72
C LEU A 198 3.21 19.80 -13.00
N THR A 199 4.34 20.46 -12.86
CA THR A 199 5.07 21.10 -13.97
C THR A 199 6.31 20.34 -14.38
N ASP A 200 7.03 19.79 -13.41
CA ASP A 200 8.28 19.08 -13.60
C ASP A 200 8.45 17.99 -12.55
N ILE A 201 9.26 17.00 -12.87
CA ILE A 201 9.71 15.94 -11.96
C ILE A 201 11.23 15.85 -12.04
N LEU A 202 11.89 15.71 -10.90
CA LEU A 202 13.25 15.22 -10.81
C LEU A 202 13.24 13.80 -10.27
N HIS A 203 13.64 12.83 -11.08
CA HIS A 203 13.84 11.45 -10.67
C HIS A 203 15.33 11.23 -10.36
N ASN A 204 15.63 11.13 -9.06
CA ASN A 204 16.99 11.05 -8.53
C ASN A 204 17.27 9.65 -8.00
N TYR A 205 18.04 8.86 -8.74
CA TYR A 205 18.32 7.47 -8.39
C TYR A 205 19.82 7.14 -8.47
N GLN A 206 20.23 6.05 -7.83
CA GLN A 206 21.61 5.59 -7.81
C GLN A 206 21.75 4.25 -8.54
N ILE A 207 22.76 4.16 -9.39
CA ILE A 207 23.16 2.91 -10.06
C ILE A 207 24.56 2.54 -9.59
N ILE A 208 24.82 1.24 -9.45
CA ILE A 208 26.17 0.72 -9.21
C ILE A 208 26.77 0.40 -10.58
N ASP A 209 27.70 1.26 -11.03
CA ASP A 209 28.44 1.07 -12.27
C ASP A 209 29.90 0.73 -11.93
N ASN A 210 30.37 -0.47 -12.36
CA ASN A 210 31.73 -0.95 -12.10
C ASN A 210 32.16 -0.85 -10.61
N GLY A 211 31.25 -1.14 -9.69
CA GLY A 211 31.49 -1.08 -8.24
C GLY A 211 31.47 0.33 -7.63
N LYS A 212 31.30 1.37 -8.45
CA LYS A 212 31.13 2.75 -7.98
C LYS A 212 29.64 3.13 -8.01
N LYS A 213 29.18 3.78 -6.96
CA LYS A 213 27.84 4.36 -6.92
C LYS A 213 27.85 5.65 -7.72
N LYS A 214 27.05 5.72 -8.75
CA LYS A 214 26.79 6.93 -9.52
C LYS A 214 25.34 7.36 -9.32
N ARG A 215 25.12 8.64 -9.12
CA ARG A 215 23.77 9.21 -9.03
C ARG A 215 23.42 9.84 -10.36
N TYR A 216 22.18 9.55 -10.79
CA TYR A 216 21.58 10.08 -12.00
C TYR A 216 20.35 10.90 -11.63
N VAL A 217 20.11 11.96 -12.37
CA VAL A 217 18.91 12.77 -12.25
C VAL A 217 18.27 12.92 -13.62
N GLU A 218 17.03 12.52 -13.73
CA GLU A 218 16.20 12.73 -14.90
C GLU A 218 15.23 13.89 -14.57
N TRP A 219 15.38 14.99 -15.28
CA TRP A 219 14.48 16.14 -15.16
C TRP A 219 13.50 16.08 -16.30
N GLU A 220 12.26 15.78 -15.98
CA GLU A 220 11.21 15.52 -16.94
C GLU A 220 10.06 16.51 -16.79
N ASN A 221 9.58 17.03 -17.91
CA ASN A 221 8.46 17.95 -18.00
C ASN A 221 7.47 17.50 -19.09
N ALA A 222 6.49 18.35 -19.42
CA ALA A 222 5.48 18.02 -20.43
C ALA A 222 6.00 17.85 -21.87
N LYS A 223 7.26 18.23 -22.15
CA LYS A 223 7.82 18.28 -23.51
C LYS A 223 9.00 17.35 -23.73
N GLU A 224 9.88 17.25 -22.74
CA GLU A 224 11.19 16.60 -22.88
C GLU A 224 11.74 16.13 -21.55
N THR A 225 12.72 15.23 -21.60
CA THR A 225 13.51 14.74 -20.47
C THR A 225 14.94 15.21 -20.63
N ARG A 226 15.56 15.70 -19.56
CA ARG A 226 16.98 16.04 -19.47
C ARG A 226 17.66 15.12 -18.48
N TYR A 227 18.82 14.61 -18.86
CA TYR A 227 19.60 13.66 -18.07
C TYR A 227 20.84 14.32 -17.50
N TYR A 228 21.07 14.11 -16.19
CA TYR A 228 22.22 14.62 -15.48
C TYR A 228 22.92 13.50 -14.72
N ILE A 229 24.23 13.60 -14.60
CA ILE A 229 25.08 12.70 -13.80
C ILE A 229 25.75 13.52 -12.70
N GLU A 230 25.79 12.98 -11.49
CA GLU A 230 26.55 13.54 -10.39
C GLU A 230 28.04 13.21 -10.59
N GLU A 231 28.86 14.24 -10.71
CA GLU A 231 30.31 14.14 -10.74
C GLU A 231 30.93 14.90 -9.57
N THR A 232 32.04 14.37 -9.04
CA THR A 232 32.78 15.04 -7.99
C THR A 232 33.85 15.92 -8.63
N ASN A 233 33.78 17.23 -8.43
CA ASN A 233 34.83 18.13 -8.78
C ASN A 233 35.97 17.96 -7.77
N GLU A 234 37.05 17.25 -8.19
CA GLU A 234 38.19 16.92 -7.31
C GLU A 234 38.95 18.18 -6.83
N ILE A 235 38.92 19.26 -7.60
CA ILE A 235 39.61 20.52 -7.26
C ILE A 235 38.85 21.28 -6.19
N ALA A 236 37.52 21.37 -6.34
CA ALA A 236 36.65 22.11 -5.40
C ALA A 236 36.11 21.23 -4.25
N ASN A 237 36.29 19.90 -4.32
CA ASN A 237 35.68 18.90 -3.44
C ASN A 237 34.16 19.08 -3.32
N THR A 238 33.52 19.44 -4.41
CA THR A 238 32.08 19.67 -4.52
C THR A 238 31.45 18.64 -5.47
N GLN A 239 30.22 18.27 -5.20
CA GLN A 239 29.40 17.46 -6.11
C GLN A 239 28.66 18.39 -7.06
N GLU A 240 28.74 18.11 -8.35
CA GLU A 240 28.09 18.86 -9.42
C GLU A 240 27.24 17.92 -10.28
N TYR A 241 26.10 18.42 -10.77
CA TYR A 241 25.25 17.70 -11.71
C TYR A 241 25.54 18.20 -13.11
N LEU A 242 26.18 17.35 -13.92
CA LEU A 242 26.52 17.67 -15.31
C LEU A 242 25.56 16.96 -16.27
N LEU A 243 25.32 17.58 -17.43
CA LEU A 243 24.52 16.94 -18.48
C LEU A 243 25.15 15.63 -18.92
N ASP A 244 24.35 14.55 -18.95
CA ASP A 244 24.80 13.26 -19.46
C ASP A 244 24.99 13.33 -20.98
N VAL A 245 26.24 13.39 -21.41
CA VAL A 245 26.62 13.45 -22.84
C VAL A 245 26.53 12.10 -23.56
N SER A 246 26.33 11.01 -22.82
CA SER A 246 26.11 9.67 -23.39
C SER A 246 24.70 9.46 -23.93
N ARG A 247 23.77 10.32 -23.56
CA ARG A 247 22.36 10.28 -23.97
C ARG A 247 22.02 11.47 -24.88
N ILE A 248 20.89 11.33 -25.60
CA ILE A 248 20.29 12.47 -26.33
C ILE A 248 19.76 13.45 -25.29
N ASN A 249 20.23 14.68 -25.28
CA ASN A 249 19.91 15.65 -24.25
C ASN A 249 19.65 17.05 -24.83
N PRO A 250 18.42 17.61 -24.76
CA PRO A 250 17.21 16.99 -24.22
C PRO A 250 16.60 15.92 -25.16
N GLU A 251 16.01 14.90 -24.56
CA GLU A 251 15.31 13.83 -25.26
C GLU A 251 13.79 14.11 -25.31
N PRO A 252 13.16 14.10 -26.50
CA PRO A 252 11.70 14.19 -26.60
C PRO A 252 11.06 12.89 -26.15
N HIS A 253 9.84 12.95 -25.62
CA HIS A 253 9.13 11.75 -25.16
C HIS A 253 8.88 10.74 -26.30
N TRP A 254 8.71 11.22 -27.52
CA TRP A 254 8.62 10.38 -28.72
C TRP A 254 8.93 11.18 -29.98
N VAL A 255 9.21 10.45 -31.07
CA VAL A 255 9.54 11.04 -32.37
C VAL A 255 8.69 10.44 -33.48
N THR A 256 8.31 11.26 -34.46
CA THR A 256 7.72 10.79 -35.71
C THR A 256 8.79 10.89 -36.81
N LYS A 257 9.00 9.80 -37.54
CA LYS A 257 9.92 9.74 -38.69
C LYS A 257 9.09 9.76 -39.96
N GLN A 258 9.31 10.78 -40.81
CA GLN A 258 8.74 10.82 -42.16
C GLN A 258 9.72 10.23 -43.13
N LEU A 259 9.27 9.19 -43.85
CA LEU A 259 10.07 8.49 -44.87
C LEU A 259 9.48 8.80 -46.27
N PHE A 260 10.33 9.10 -47.22
CA PHE A 260 9.95 9.19 -48.63
C PHE A 260 10.90 8.31 -49.45
N ASN A 261 10.35 7.38 -50.23
CA ASN A 261 11.13 6.38 -50.96
C ASN A 261 12.16 5.62 -50.09
N GLY A 262 11.82 5.35 -48.83
CA GLY A 262 12.71 4.68 -47.87
C GLY A 262 13.81 5.57 -47.27
N GLN A 263 13.90 6.83 -47.66
CA GLN A 263 14.85 7.80 -47.09
C GLN A 263 14.17 8.65 -46.01
N LEU A 264 14.87 8.86 -44.89
CA LEU A 264 14.42 9.71 -43.81
C LEU A 264 14.47 11.19 -44.24
N ILE A 265 13.29 11.85 -44.31
CA ILE A 265 13.19 13.27 -44.68
C ILE A 265 13.13 14.16 -43.46
N LYS A 266 12.34 13.76 -42.45
CA LYS A 266 12.06 14.60 -41.31
C LYS A 266 11.89 13.78 -40.04
N ILE A 267 12.43 14.29 -38.94
CA ILE A 267 12.16 13.83 -37.59
C ILE A 267 11.43 14.94 -36.87
N GLU A 268 10.22 14.66 -36.41
CA GLU A 268 9.46 15.58 -35.57
C GLU A 268 9.54 15.10 -34.12
N LYS A 269 9.93 16.01 -33.23
CA LYS A 269 10.06 15.77 -31.79
C LYS A 269 8.77 16.17 -31.09
N HIS A 270 8.27 15.30 -30.21
CA HIS A 270 7.00 15.51 -29.53
C HIS A 270 7.13 15.23 -28.03
N GLY A 271 6.37 16.02 -27.25
CA GLY A 271 6.10 15.75 -25.84
C GLY A 271 4.67 15.27 -25.65
N TRP A 272 4.39 14.73 -24.47
CA TRP A 272 3.04 14.30 -24.09
C TRP A 272 2.06 15.48 -23.92
N GLY A 273 2.57 16.70 -23.69
CA GLY A 273 1.76 17.85 -23.30
C GLY A 273 1.36 17.86 -21.81
N LYS A 274 1.65 16.80 -21.10
CA LYS A 274 1.59 16.63 -19.65
C LYS A 274 2.85 15.96 -19.17
N VAL A 275 3.21 16.19 -17.90
CA VAL A 275 4.31 15.44 -17.26
C VAL A 275 3.92 13.97 -17.19
N PRO A 276 4.72 13.02 -17.70
CA PRO A 276 4.33 11.61 -17.77
C PRO A 276 4.49 10.86 -16.43
N TYR A 277 4.24 11.58 -15.34
CA TYR A 277 4.17 11.04 -13.98
C TYR A 277 2.80 11.30 -13.37
N ILE A 278 2.27 10.30 -12.69
CA ILE A 278 0.98 10.34 -12.03
C ILE A 278 1.22 10.12 -10.55
N ILE A 279 0.94 11.13 -9.72
CA ILE A 279 1.14 11.08 -8.27
C ILE A 279 -0.21 10.79 -7.62
N ILE A 280 -0.31 9.66 -6.94
CA ILE A 280 -1.52 9.20 -6.26
C ILE A 280 -1.30 9.30 -4.77
N LYS A 281 -2.07 10.14 -4.11
CA LYS A 281 -1.99 10.35 -2.66
C LYS A 281 -2.59 9.18 -1.90
N ASN A 282 -2.08 8.90 -0.70
CA ASN A 282 -2.66 7.93 0.22
C ASN A 282 -3.98 8.43 0.82
N ASN A 283 -3.98 9.68 1.26
CA ASN A 283 -5.09 10.39 1.90
C ASN A 283 -4.94 11.90 1.71
N GLU A 284 -5.97 12.66 2.08
CA GLU A 284 -5.96 14.13 1.96
C GLU A 284 -4.97 14.78 2.94
N GLU A 285 -4.72 14.18 4.11
CA GLU A 285 -3.78 14.68 5.12
C GLU A 285 -2.32 14.52 4.70
N ARG A 286 -2.03 13.82 3.61
CA ARG A 286 -0.68 13.50 3.14
C ARG A 286 0.16 12.79 4.21
N GLN A 287 -0.39 11.72 4.76
CA GLN A 287 0.23 10.91 5.81
C GLN A 287 0.35 9.45 5.39
N THR A 288 1.30 8.75 6.02
CA THR A 288 1.36 7.29 5.92
C THR A 288 0.27 6.65 6.79
N ASP A 289 -0.11 5.41 6.48
CA ASP A 289 -1.02 4.65 7.33
C ASP A 289 -0.41 4.31 8.71
N LEU A 290 0.89 4.52 8.88
CA LEU A 290 1.59 4.35 10.15
C LEU A 290 1.36 5.51 11.13
N GLU A 291 1.26 6.74 10.63
CA GLU A 291 1.30 7.95 11.46
C GLU A 291 0.33 7.91 12.65
N PRO A 292 -0.97 7.57 12.49
CA PRO A 292 -1.92 7.55 13.60
C PRO A 292 -1.67 6.44 14.63
N ILE A 293 -0.84 5.45 14.32
CA ILE A 293 -0.63 4.25 15.17
C ILE A 293 0.83 4.03 15.58
N LYS A 294 1.76 4.86 15.12
CA LYS A 294 3.19 4.67 15.37
C LYS A 294 3.49 4.59 16.86
N ASP A 295 3.03 5.58 17.63
CA ASP A 295 3.32 5.66 19.06
C ASP A 295 2.69 4.49 19.84
N LEU A 296 1.54 3.99 19.40
CA LEU A 296 0.91 2.81 19.99
C LEU A 296 1.71 1.53 19.71
N ILE A 297 2.25 1.39 18.51
CA ILE A 297 3.13 0.27 18.16
C ILE A 297 4.42 0.35 18.97
N ASP A 298 5.02 1.53 19.09
CA ASP A 298 6.25 1.73 19.86
C ASP A 298 6.05 1.40 21.34
N ALA A 299 4.91 1.81 21.91
CA ALA A 299 4.55 1.46 23.28
C ALA A 299 4.33 -0.04 23.45
N TYR A 300 3.63 -0.68 22.51
CA TYR A 300 3.40 -2.12 22.52
C TYR A 300 4.72 -2.90 22.46
N ASP A 301 5.59 -2.56 21.52
CA ASP A 301 6.89 -3.20 21.32
C ASP A 301 7.79 -3.03 22.55
N LEU A 302 7.81 -1.84 23.14
CA LEU A 302 8.60 -1.55 24.33
C LEU A 302 8.11 -2.35 25.54
N ILE A 303 6.80 -2.36 25.80
CA ILE A 303 6.22 -3.07 26.95
C ILE A 303 6.45 -4.57 26.80
N ASN A 304 6.24 -5.11 25.60
CA ASN A 304 6.41 -6.54 25.34
C ASN A 304 7.89 -6.96 25.42
N SER A 305 8.81 -6.18 24.84
CA SER A 305 10.25 -6.45 24.93
C SER A 305 10.74 -6.39 26.39
N ASN A 306 10.31 -5.39 27.16
CA ASN A 306 10.63 -5.30 28.60
C ASN A 306 10.03 -6.45 29.40
N PHE A 307 8.82 -6.92 29.02
CA PHE A 307 8.18 -8.06 29.66
C PHE A 307 9.00 -9.34 29.48
N ILE A 308 9.44 -9.61 28.25
CA ILE A 308 10.29 -10.78 27.94
C ILE A 308 11.62 -10.67 28.68
N ASN A 309 12.25 -9.50 28.63
CA ASN A 309 13.52 -9.28 29.33
C ASN A 309 13.38 -9.45 30.83
N THR A 310 12.28 -8.97 31.44
CA THR A 310 12.04 -9.16 32.87
C THR A 310 11.88 -10.65 33.22
N ILE A 311 11.18 -11.45 32.37
CA ILE A 311 11.05 -12.89 32.58
C ILE A 311 12.41 -13.58 32.47
N GLU A 312 13.25 -13.18 31.51
CA GLU A 312 14.60 -13.72 31.35
C GLU A 312 15.48 -13.35 32.57
N ASP A 313 15.38 -12.09 33.04
CA ASP A 313 16.15 -11.61 34.18
C ASP A 313 15.65 -12.15 35.53
N LEU A 314 14.36 -12.56 35.64
CA LEU A 314 13.76 -13.15 36.85
C LEU A 314 14.35 -14.53 37.22
N LYS A 315 15.20 -15.11 36.39
CA LYS A 315 16.00 -16.28 36.76
C LYS A 315 17.02 -15.98 37.88
N GLU A 316 17.22 -14.70 38.16
CA GLU A 316 18.09 -14.22 39.26
C GLU A 316 17.24 -13.78 40.45
N PHE A 317 17.26 -14.58 41.50
CA PHE A 317 16.64 -14.21 42.77
C PHE A 317 17.44 -13.07 43.42
N ILE A 318 16.75 -12.14 44.09
CA ILE A 318 17.43 -11.19 44.98
C ILE A 318 17.71 -11.92 46.28
N TYR A 319 19.00 -12.17 46.54
CA TYR A 319 19.45 -12.75 47.80
C TYR A 319 19.67 -11.66 48.82
N LYS A 320 18.89 -11.68 49.90
CA LYS A 320 19.17 -10.86 51.12
C LYS A 320 20.11 -11.65 52.00
N ILE A 321 21.36 -11.20 52.08
CA ILE A 321 22.40 -11.86 52.87
C ILE A 321 22.67 -11.01 54.11
N ASN A 322 22.33 -11.55 55.26
CA ASN A 322 22.57 -10.91 56.54
C ASN A 322 23.59 -11.73 57.35
N GLY A 323 24.53 -11.06 58.04
CA GLY A 323 25.45 -11.72 59.00
C GLY A 323 26.66 -12.39 58.40
N TYR A 324 26.95 -12.27 57.10
CA TYR A 324 28.18 -12.77 56.48
C TYR A 324 29.26 -11.68 56.52
N GLY A 325 30.15 -11.79 57.51
CA GLY A 325 31.34 -10.94 57.61
C GLY A 325 32.48 -11.44 56.74
N ALA A 326 33.09 -10.56 55.95
CA ALA A 326 34.40 -10.78 55.28
C ALA A 326 34.47 -11.73 54.06
N GLU A 327 33.39 -12.27 53.53
CA GLU A 327 33.42 -12.98 52.25
C GLU A 327 33.14 -12.05 51.05
N ASN A 328 33.77 -12.35 49.90
CA ASN A 328 33.52 -11.63 48.67
C ASN A 328 32.09 -11.98 48.17
N LEU A 329 31.19 -11.00 48.24
CA LEU A 329 29.80 -11.15 47.87
C LEU A 329 29.61 -11.68 46.43
N VAL A 330 30.50 -11.32 45.50
CA VAL A 330 30.46 -11.78 44.12
C VAL A 330 30.70 -13.29 44.06
N GLU A 331 31.72 -13.79 44.78
CA GLU A 331 32.07 -15.20 44.83
C GLU A 331 31.00 -16.05 45.54
N LEU A 332 30.34 -15.47 46.55
CA LEU A 332 29.22 -16.12 47.23
C LEU A 332 28.01 -16.28 46.29
N VAL A 333 27.65 -15.22 45.55
CA VAL A 333 26.54 -15.23 44.58
C VAL A 333 26.84 -16.23 43.42
N GLU A 334 28.09 -16.31 42.94
CA GLU A 334 28.51 -17.28 41.94
C GLU A 334 28.41 -18.70 42.47
N ARG A 335 28.80 -18.97 43.68
CA ARG A 335 28.64 -20.28 44.31
C ARG A 335 27.19 -20.68 44.49
N ILE A 336 26.31 -19.74 44.87
CA ILE A 336 24.86 -19.96 44.95
C ILE A 336 24.29 -20.32 43.57
N LYS A 337 24.68 -19.61 42.51
CA LYS A 337 24.26 -19.88 41.15
C LYS A 337 24.70 -21.26 40.61
N ILE A 338 25.94 -21.65 40.94
CA ILE A 338 26.54 -22.90 40.43
C ILE A 338 26.05 -24.11 41.20
N MET A 339 26.04 -24.04 42.53
CA MET A 339 25.80 -25.19 43.42
C MET A 339 24.37 -25.28 43.96
N GLY A 340 23.61 -24.16 43.95
CA GLY A 340 22.26 -24.10 44.53
C GLY A 340 22.20 -24.25 46.05
N ILE A 341 23.34 -24.38 46.73
CA ILE A 341 23.44 -24.64 48.16
C ILE A 341 24.45 -23.68 48.80
N VAL A 342 24.06 -23.11 49.95
CA VAL A 342 24.93 -22.28 50.77
C VAL A 342 25.05 -22.93 52.14
N ARG A 343 26.31 -23.15 52.58
CA ARG A 343 26.59 -23.59 53.92
C ARG A 343 26.75 -22.37 54.82
N ASN A 344 25.89 -22.21 55.80
CA ASN A 344 25.98 -21.16 56.79
C ASN A 344 26.80 -21.70 57.99
N ASN A 345 27.96 -21.10 58.24
CA ASN A 345 28.81 -21.43 59.38
C ASN A 345 28.57 -20.51 60.56
N ASP A 346 27.78 -19.46 60.39
CA ASP A 346 27.49 -18.47 61.45
C ASP A 346 26.05 -18.66 61.94
N ALA A 347 25.87 -18.74 63.26
CA ALA A 347 24.56 -18.96 63.87
C ALA A 347 23.57 -17.79 63.66
N THR A 348 24.07 -16.63 63.24
CA THR A 348 23.29 -15.42 62.96
C THR A 348 23.11 -15.12 61.50
N GLY A 349 23.80 -15.86 60.60
CA GLY A 349 23.71 -15.66 59.15
C GLY A 349 22.39 -16.17 58.57
N LYS A 350 21.71 -15.32 57.83
CA LYS A 350 20.42 -15.63 57.17
C LYS A 350 20.47 -15.21 55.71
N ILE A 351 20.09 -16.14 54.85
CA ILE A 351 19.89 -15.89 53.42
C ILE A 351 18.39 -15.99 53.13
N GLU A 352 17.79 -14.92 52.68
CA GLU A 352 16.41 -14.87 52.26
C GLU A 352 16.36 -14.58 50.78
N THR A 353 15.49 -15.23 50.08
CA THR A 353 15.17 -14.89 48.69
C THR A 353 13.93 -14.03 48.65
N GLU A 354 14.03 -12.87 48.06
CA GLU A 354 12.89 -12.00 47.82
C GLU A 354 12.51 -12.06 46.36
N THR A 355 11.28 -12.51 46.09
CA THR A 355 10.72 -12.47 44.74
C THR A 355 9.92 -11.20 44.58
N ILE A 356 10.26 -10.39 43.59
CA ILE A 356 9.47 -9.21 43.25
C ILE A 356 8.15 -9.70 42.59
N PRO A 357 6.97 -9.34 43.12
CA PRO A 357 5.72 -9.70 42.50
C PRO A 357 5.64 -9.09 41.11
N PHE A 358 5.53 -9.96 40.12
CA PHE A 358 5.51 -9.53 38.73
C PHE A 358 4.08 -9.15 38.32
N PRO A 359 3.81 -7.89 37.87
CA PRO A 359 2.47 -7.41 37.55
C PRO A 359 1.98 -7.96 36.19
N TYR A 360 1.80 -9.28 36.10
CA TYR A 360 1.43 -9.98 34.88
C TYR A 360 0.07 -9.51 34.33
N GLU A 361 -0.94 -9.47 35.17
CA GLU A 361 -2.31 -9.10 34.77
C GLU A 361 -2.39 -7.66 34.24
N ALA A 362 -1.78 -6.71 34.94
CA ALA A 362 -1.77 -5.31 34.52
C ALA A 362 -1.11 -5.13 33.12
N ARG A 363 0.00 -5.83 32.90
CA ARG A 363 0.69 -5.77 31.59
C ARG A 363 -0.12 -6.40 30.48
N GLN A 364 -0.77 -7.52 30.75
CA GLN A 364 -1.63 -8.19 29.77
C GLN A 364 -2.82 -7.31 29.38
N ILE A 365 -3.45 -6.63 30.35
CA ILE A 365 -4.53 -5.68 30.11
C ILE A 365 -4.06 -4.53 29.21
N ILE A 366 -2.90 -3.93 29.51
CA ILE A 366 -2.35 -2.83 28.71
C ILE A 366 -2.01 -3.28 27.29
N LEU A 367 -1.37 -4.44 27.11
CA LEU A 367 -1.07 -4.97 25.78
C LEU A 367 -2.34 -5.21 24.96
N LYS A 368 -3.38 -5.76 25.58
CA LYS A 368 -4.67 -5.97 24.92
C LYS A 368 -5.32 -4.64 24.53
N LEU A 369 -5.28 -3.64 25.42
CA LEU A 369 -5.81 -2.30 25.14
C LEU A 369 -5.05 -1.63 23.98
N LEU A 370 -3.71 -1.71 23.99
CA LEU A 370 -2.90 -1.16 22.90
C LEU A 370 -3.18 -1.85 21.56
N GLU A 371 -3.32 -3.19 21.56
CA GLU A 371 -3.71 -3.92 20.36
C GLU A 371 -5.06 -3.44 19.82
N GLU A 372 -6.07 -3.31 20.68
CA GLU A 372 -7.39 -2.80 20.29
C GLU A 372 -7.28 -1.39 19.68
N LYS A 373 -6.53 -0.50 20.31
CA LYS A 373 -6.34 0.88 19.82
C LYS A 373 -5.53 0.94 18.51
N ILE A 374 -4.56 0.05 18.30
CA ILE A 374 -3.83 -0.05 17.02
C ILE A 374 -4.80 -0.40 15.87
N TYR A 375 -5.72 -1.34 16.07
CA TYR A 375 -6.72 -1.66 15.04
C TYR A 375 -7.75 -0.56 14.85
N GLU A 376 -8.19 0.09 15.92
CA GLU A 376 -9.17 1.19 15.89
C GLU A 376 -8.59 2.38 15.11
N PHE A 377 -7.45 2.94 15.54
CA PHE A 377 -6.86 4.10 14.87
C PHE A 377 -6.21 3.76 13.51
N GLY A 378 -5.79 2.51 13.31
CA GLY A 378 -5.32 2.00 12.03
C GLY A 378 -6.45 1.73 11.03
N ARG A 379 -7.72 1.88 11.47
CA ARG A 379 -8.93 1.57 10.67
C ARG A 379 -8.84 0.19 10.05
N GLY A 380 -8.51 -0.83 10.87
CA GLY A 380 -8.38 -2.21 10.44
C GLY A 380 -9.28 -3.16 11.23
N VAL A 381 -9.45 -4.37 10.69
CA VAL A 381 -10.26 -5.40 11.33
C VAL A 381 -9.36 -6.35 12.12
N ASN A 382 -9.60 -6.47 13.42
CA ASN A 382 -8.95 -7.49 14.24
C ASN A 382 -9.70 -8.82 14.10
N THR A 383 -9.16 -9.71 13.26
CA THR A 383 -9.76 -11.04 13.01
C THR A 383 -9.59 -12.03 14.16
N ASN A 384 -8.81 -11.69 15.19
CA ASN A 384 -8.58 -12.55 16.37
C ASN A 384 -9.56 -12.28 17.51
N LYS A 385 -10.51 -11.35 17.36
CA LYS A 385 -11.53 -11.11 18.39
C LYS A 385 -12.37 -12.38 18.58
N SER A 386 -12.52 -12.80 19.85
CA SER A 386 -13.31 -13.97 20.25
C SER A 386 -14.76 -13.92 19.78
N GLU A 387 -15.31 -12.74 19.59
CA GLU A 387 -16.66 -12.49 19.08
C GLU A 387 -16.83 -12.96 17.61
N LEU A 388 -15.73 -13.03 16.84
CA LEU A 388 -15.71 -13.55 15.47
C LEU A 388 -15.51 -15.06 15.40
N ILE A 389 -14.94 -15.67 16.46
CA ILE A 389 -14.54 -17.09 16.46
C ILE A 389 -15.62 -17.98 17.10
N GLY A 390 -16.43 -17.44 18.02
CA GLY A 390 -17.33 -18.23 18.86
C GLY A 390 -18.78 -18.38 18.38
N GLN A 391 -19.29 -17.45 17.59
CA GLN A 391 -20.63 -17.48 16.98
C GLN A 391 -20.52 -16.91 15.56
N ALA A 392 -21.19 -17.51 14.58
CA ALA A 392 -21.26 -16.94 13.25
C ALA A 392 -21.91 -15.53 13.38
N PRO A 393 -21.15 -14.44 13.22
CA PRO A 393 -21.69 -13.10 13.36
C PRO A 393 -22.74 -12.87 12.28
N SER A 394 -23.82 -12.16 12.62
CA SER A 394 -24.82 -11.78 11.62
C SER A 394 -24.18 -10.88 10.55
N GLY A 395 -24.76 -10.86 9.35
CA GLY A 395 -24.29 -10.00 8.25
C GLY A 395 -24.14 -8.55 8.68
N ILE A 396 -25.10 -8.03 9.48
CA ILE A 396 -25.08 -6.67 10.03
C ILE A 396 -23.89 -6.46 10.98
N SER A 397 -23.58 -7.42 11.84
CA SER A 397 -22.43 -7.33 12.75
C SER A 397 -21.11 -7.29 12.00
N LEU A 398 -21.00 -8.05 10.88
CA LEU A 398 -19.84 -8.01 10.00
C LEU A 398 -19.73 -6.64 9.28
N GLU A 399 -20.83 -6.06 8.83
CA GLU A 399 -20.82 -4.72 8.20
C GLU A 399 -20.31 -3.65 9.17
N PHE A 400 -20.78 -3.64 10.41
CA PHE A 400 -20.25 -2.72 11.43
C PHE A 400 -18.76 -2.91 11.67
N LEU A 401 -18.28 -4.15 11.70
CA LEU A 401 -16.87 -4.44 11.92
C LEU A 401 -15.98 -3.92 10.77
N TYR A 402 -16.48 -3.93 9.54
CA TYR A 402 -15.73 -3.48 8.35
C TYR A 402 -15.90 -1.99 8.06
N THR A 403 -16.77 -1.25 8.78
CA THR A 403 -17.10 0.15 8.47
C THR A 403 -15.88 1.06 8.35
N ASP A 404 -14.96 1.02 9.32
CA ASP A 404 -13.76 1.86 9.30
C ASP A 404 -12.80 1.48 8.15
N LEU A 405 -12.67 0.18 7.87
CA LEU A 405 -11.88 -0.30 6.75
C LEU A 405 -12.53 0.08 5.41
N ASP A 406 -13.86 0.07 5.33
CA ASP A 406 -14.61 0.51 4.15
C ASP A 406 -14.36 1.99 3.84
N LEU A 407 -14.48 2.85 4.85
CA LEU A 407 -14.23 4.30 4.69
C LEU A 407 -12.79 4.58 4.25
N LYS A 408 -11.82 3.87 4.83
CA LYS A 408 -10.41 3.96 4.44
C LYS A 408 -10.19 3.46 3.01
N ALA A 409 -10.88 2.39 2.62
CA ALA A 409 -10.83 1.83 1.28
C ALA A 409 -11.46 2.75 0.24
N ASP A 410 -12.59 3.40 0.54
CA ASP A 410 -13.27 4.31 -0.37
C ASP A 410 -12.43 5.54 -0.69
N GLU A 411 -11.73 6.11 0.30
CA GLU A 411 -10.75 7.17 0.09
C GLU A 411 -9.60 6.71 -0.84
N CYS A 412 -9.05 5.53 -0.58
CA CYS A 412 -8.02 4.93 -1.42
C CYS A 412 -8.51 4.69 -2.86
N ILE A 413 -9.72 4.18 -3.04
CA ILE A 413 -10.35 3.93 -4.35
C ILE A 413 -10.55 5.25 -5.10
N ALA A 414 -11.01 6.31 -4.44
CA ALA A 414 -11.19 7.61 -5.06
C ALA A 414 -9.86 8.14 -5.64
N ASN A 415 -8.78 8.09 -4.86
CA ASN A 415 -7.45 8.53 -5.28
C ASN A 415 -6.87 7.64 -6.40
N LEU A 416 -7.05 6.32 -6.34
CA LEU A 416 -6.67 5.41 -7.42
C LEU A 416 -7.45 5.66 -8.69
N THR A 417 -8.75 5.95 -8.58
CA THR A 417 -9.62 6.25 -9.72
C THR A 417 -9.16 7.51 -10.44
N GLU A 418 -8.79 8.57 -9.70
CA GLU A 418 -8.20 9.77 -10.28
C GLU A 418 -6.90 9.46 -11.05
N GLY A 419 -6.03 8.64 -10.46
CA GLY A 419 -4.80 8.17 -11.11
C GLY A 419 -5.08 7.35 -12.37
N LEU A 420 -6.09 6.48 -12.34
CA LEU A 420 -6.50 5.68 -13.50
C LEU A 420 -7.00 6.53 -14.65
N TYR A 421 -7.78 7.59 -14.40
CA TYR A 421 -8.17 8.52 -15.46
C TYR A 421 -6.97 9.20 -16.12
N GLN A 422 -5.93 9.54 -15.35
CA GLN A 422 -4.70 10.10 -15.90
C GLN A 422 -3.93 9.06 -16.72
N LEU A 423 -3.78 7.82 -16.24
CA LEU A 423 -3.13 6.74 -16.97
C LEU A 423 -3.88 6.43 -18.27
N PHE A 424 -5.21 6.36 -18.22
CA PHE A 424 -6.07 6.12 -19.36
C PHE A 424 -5.98 7.24 -20.39
N TRP A 425 -5.76 8.47 -19.95
CA TRP A 425 -5.49 9.58 -20.86
C TRP A 425 -4.21 9.34 -21.68
N PHE A 426 -3.11 8.91 -21.05
CA PHE A 426 -1.87 8.59 -21.76
C PHE A 426 -2.05 7.41 -22.72
N ILE A 427 -2.76 6.36 -22.30
CA ILE A 427 -3.07 5.20 -23.15
C ILE A 427 -3.95 5.64 -24.33
N ALA A 428 -4.97 6.47 -24.10
CA ALA A 428 -5.83 6.98 -25.16
C ALA A 428 -5.02 7.79 -26.20
N GLU A 429 -4.13 8.69 -25.76
CA GLU A 429 -3.27 9.45 -26.66
C GLU A 429 -2.32 8.56 -27.48
N HIS A 430 -1.81 7.48 -26.87
CA HIS A 430 -1.05 6.47 -27.58
C HIS A 430 -1.90 5.74 -28.65
N LEU A 431 -3.07 5.21 -28.28
CA LEU A 431 -3.96 4.47 -29.20
C LEU A 431 -4.55 5.37 -30.30
N LYS A 432 -4.84 6.65 -30.00
CA LYS A 432 -5.28 7.64 -31.02
C LYS A 432 -4.21 7.88 -32.09
N ARG A 433 -2.94 7.93 -31.69
CA ARG A 433 -1.82 8.07 -32.63
C ARG A 433 -1.64 6.86 -33.53
N LEU A 434 -1.89 5.67 -33.00
CA LEU A 434 -1.88 4.43 -33.79
C LEU A 434 -3.13 4.30 -34.70
N GLY A 435 -4.14 5.16 -34.51
CA GLY A 435 -5.41 5.09 -35.24
C GLY A 435 -6.28 3.91 -34.81
N GLU A 436 -6.01 3.36 -33.62
CA GLU A 436 -6.75 2.19 -33.11
C GLU A 436 -8.08 2.54 -32.47
N ILE A 437 -8.22 3.75 -31.94
CA ILE A 437 -9.44 4.26 -31.30
C ILE A 437 -9.88 5.57 -31.94
N PRO A 438 -11.16 5.96 -31.81
CA PRO A 438 -11.67 7.24 -32.31
C PRO A 438 -10.94 8.43 -31.69
N LYS A 439 -10.69 9.48 -32.48
CA LYS A 439 -9.98 10.69 -32.01
C LYS A 439 -10.77 11.48 -30.96
N ASP A 440 -12.09 11.40 -31.01
CA ASP A 440 -13.06 12.05 -30.13
C ASP A 440 -13.38 11.23 -28.86
N LEU A 441 -12.72 10.07 -28.66
CA LEU A 441 -12.92 9.25 -27.48
C LEU A 441 -12.62 10.06 -26.20
N ASN A 442 -13.62 10.11 -25.30
CA ASN A 442 -13.53 10.75 -24.02
C ASN A 442 -13.17 9.72 -22.94
N VAL A 443 -12.08 9.95 -22.23
CA VAL A 443 -11.59 9.07 -21.17
C VAL A 443 -12.52 9.06 -19.95
N PHE A 444 -13.29 10.13 -19.73
CA PHE A 444 -14.23 10.20 -18.60
C PHE A 444 -15.47 9.29 -18.75
N ASP A 445 -15.67 8.69 -19.93
CA ASP A 445 -16.72 7.70 -20.16
C ASP A 445 -16.33 6.28 -19.68
N PHE A 446 -15.07 6.09 -19.25
CA PHE A 446 -14.66 4.87 -18.57
C PHE A 446 -15.18 4.84 -17.14
N LYS A 447 -15.57 3.66 -16.68
CA LYS A 447 -15.91 3.39 -15.29
C LYS A 447 -15.00 2.31 -14.73
N PHE A 448 -14.51 2.53 -13.52
CA PHE A 448 -13.64 1.62 -12.80
C PHE A 448 -14.38 1.11 -11.57
N ILE A 449 -14.61 -0.19 -11.50
CA ILE A 449 -15.31 -0.82 -10.37
C ILE A 449 -14.29 -1.67 -9.61
N PHE A 450 -14.06 -1.30 -8.36
CA PHE A 450 -13.19 -2.04 -7.45
C PHE A 450 -14.01 -3.08 -6.70
N ASN A 451 -13.66 -4.35 -6.89
CA ASN A 451 -14.37 -5.49 -6.29
C ASN A 451 -13.80 -5.75 -4.89
N LYS A 452 -14.32 -5.04 -3.87
CA LYS A 452 -13.85 -5.18 -2.48
C LYS A 452 -13.96 -6.63 -1.98
N SER A 453 -12.91 -7.13 -1.32
CA SER A 453 -12.86 -8.49 -0.76
C SER A 453 -13.46 -8.49 0.65
N ARG A 454 -14.77 -8.57 0.76
CA ARG A 454 -15.47 -8.73 2.05
C ARG A 454 -15.65 -10.20 2.41
N ILE A 455 -15.60 -10.52 3.71
CA ILE A 455 -16.09 -11.80 4.21
C ILE A 455 -17.60 -11.64 4.45
N PHE A 456 -18.39 -12.33 3.65
CA PHE A 456 -19.85 -12.33 3.81
C PHE A 456 -20.31 -13.63 4.45
N ASN A 457 -21.41 -13.57 5.19
CA ASN A 457 -22.20 -14.76 5.46
C ASN A 457 -22.95 -15.12 4.16
N THR A 458 -22.29 -15.92 3.30
CA THR A 458 -22.81 -16.27 1.97
C THR A 458 -24.20 -16.90 2.05
N THR A 459 -24.49 -17.66 3.09
CA THR A 459 -25.79 -18.31 3.27
C THR A 459 -26.89 -17.28 3.50
N GLU A 460 -26.66 -16.30 4.38
CA GLU A 460 -27.62 -15.24 4.68
C GLU A 460 -27.81 -14.30 3.47
N GLN A 461 -26.73 -13.97 2.76
CA GLN A 461 -26.80 -13.18 1.54
C GLN A 461 -27.63 -13.85 0.45
N ILE A 462 -27.42 -15.15 0.20
CA ILE A 462 -28.20 -15.92 -0.77
C ILE A 462 -29.67 -15.99 -0.36
N GLN A 463 -29.96 -16.20 0.93
CA GLN A 463 -31.32 -16.22 1.42
C GLN A 463 -32.03 -14.86 1.26
N THR A 464 -31.34 -13.77 1.57
CA THR A 464 -31.88 -12.41 1.41
C THR A 464 -32.14 -12.10 -0.07
N LEU A 465 -31.21 -12.40 -0.97
CA LEU A 465 -31.38 -12.22 -2.41
C LEU A 465 -32.52 -13.06 -2.99
N ASN A 466 -32.68 -14.29 -2.51
CA ASN A 466 -33.76 -15.17 -2.97
C ASN A 466 -35.14 -14.74 -2.45
N ASN A 467 -35.21 -14.25 -1.21
CA ASN A 467 -36.47 -13.85 -0.58
C ASN A 467 -36.98 -12.48 -1.04
N ASP A 468 -36.09 -11.62 -1.60
CA ASP A 468 -36.51 -10.31 -2.10
C ASP A 468 -37.17 -10.45 -3.49
N ALA A 469 -38.48 -10.32 -3.54
CA ALA A 469 -39.27 -10.38 -4.78
C ALA A 469 -39.23 -9.07 -5.59
N THR A 470 -38.67 -7.99 -5.05
CA THR A 470 -38.69 -6.65 -5.67
C THR A 470 -37.53 -6.42 -6.64
N ILE A 471 -36.44 -7.17 -6.52
CA ILE A 471 -35.26 -7.04 -7.37
C ILE A 471 -35.29 -8.02 -8.55
N SER A 472 -34.76 -7.54 -9.70
CA SER A 472 -34.69 -8.34 -10.93
C SER A 472 -33.74 -9.54 -10.78
N THR A 473 -33.98 -10.59 -11.59
CA THR A 473 -33.08 -11.76 -11.65
C THR A 473 -31.64 -11.34 -12.00
N ARG A 474 -31.47 -10.32 -12.84
CA ARG A 474 -30.16 -9.79 -13.21
C ARG A 474 -29.45 -9.20 -11.98
N THR A 475 -30.11 -8.36 -11.19
CA THR A 475 -29.55 -7.78 -9.98
C THR A 475 -29.24 -8.84 -8.91
N LYS A 476 -30.06 -9.92 -8.85
CA LYS A 476 -29.77 -11.08 -7.99
C LYS A 476 -28.48 -11.77 -8.37
N LEU A 477 -28.25 -11.99 -9.68
CA LEU A 477 -27.04 -12.61 -10.20
C LEU A 477 -25.80 -11.70 -10.06
N GLU A 478 -25.97 -10.39 -10.26
CA GLU A 478 -24.91 -9.40 -10.06
C GLU A 478 -24.35 -9.39 -8.63
N ASN A 479 -25.20 -9.68 -7.66
CA ASN A 479 -24.84 -9.73 -6.23
C ASN A 479 -24.69 -11.16 -5.68
N HIS A 480 -24.76 -12.18 -6.53
CA HIS A 480 -24.66 -13.57 -6.10
C HIS A 480 -23.20 -13.98 -5.92
N PRO A 481 -22.78 -14.48 -4.71
CA PRO A 481 -21.36 -14.70 -4.39
C PRO A 481 -20.66 -15.79 -5.22
N TYR A 482 -21.40 -16.61 -5.98
CA TYR A 482 -20.87 -17.70 -6.81
C TYR A 482 -21.03 -17.46 -8.31
N VAL A 483 -21.46 -16.29 -8.74
CA VAL A 483 -21.65 -15.97 -10.17
C VAL A 483 -20.55 -15.01 -10.61
N ASP A 484 -19.61 -15.53 -11.41
CA ASP A 484 -18.50 -14.73 -11.95
C ASP A 484 -18.86 -14.07 -13.30
N ASP A 485 -19.64 -14.74 -14.15
CA ASP A 485 -20.11 -14.24 -15.44
C ASP A 485 -21.65 -14.22 -15.49
N ILE A 486 -22.20 -13.03 -15.36
CA ILE A 486 -23.64 -12.79 -15.30
C ILE A 486 -24.33 -13.15 -16.63
N GLU A 487 -23.70 -12.84 -17.76
CA GLU A 487 -24.29 -13.09 -19.09
C GLU A 487 -24.32 -14.60 -19.38
N GLN A 488 -23.28 -15.32 -19.00
CA GLN A 488 -23.23 -16.77 -19.14
C GLN A 488 -24.29 -17.44 -18.25
N GLU A 489 -24.46 -16.97 -17.03
CA GLU A 489 -25.44 -17.52 -16.09
C GLU A 489 -26.89 -17.20 -16.52
N LEU A 490 -27.14 -16.00 -17.04
CA LEU A 490 -28.44 -15.66 -17.64
C LEU A 490 -28.76 -16.52 -18.84
N GLN A 491 -27.78 -16.90 -19.65
CA GLN A 491 -27.95 -17.78 -20.77
C GLN A 491 -28.27 -19.21 -20.29
N ARG A 492 -27.58 -19.74 -19.32
CA ARG A 492 -27.87 -21.05 -18.69
C ARG A 492 -29.29 -21.10 -18.12
N LEU A 493 -29.69 -20.06 -17.38
CA LEU A 493 -31.06 -19.98 -16.86
C LEU A 493 -32.15 -19.93 -17.94
N LYS A 494 -31.86 -19.36 -19.12
CA LYS A 494 -32.78 -19.39 -20.24
C LYS A 494 -32.87 -20.79 -20.85
N GLU A 495 -31.74 -21.45 -21.05
CA GLU A 495 -31.64 -22.81 -21.55
C GLU A 495 -32.40 -23.81 -20.67
N GLU A 496 -32.20 -23.72 -19.34
CA GLU A 496 -32.93 -24.54 -18.35
C GLU A 496 -34.43 -24.28 -18.36
N LYS A 497 -34.87 -23.02 -18.49
CA LYS A 497 -36.32 -22.71 -18.62
C LYS A 497 -36.92 -23.30 -19.90
N GLU A 498 -36.20 -23.22 -21.00
CA GLU A 498 -36.67 -23.82 -22.29
C GLU A 498 -36.71 -25.33 -22.22
N GLU A 499 -35.74 -25.99 -21.60
CA GLU A 499 -35.75 -27.44 -21.37
C GLU A 499 -36.92 -27.87 -20.45
N ASN A 500 -37.13 -27.13 -19.35
CA ASN A 500 -38.23 -27.40 -18.44
C ASN A 500 -39.62 -27.24 -19.13
N MET A 501 -39.78 -26.20 -19.97
CA MET A 501 -41.02 -26.03 -20.76
C MET A 501 -41.20 -27.18 -21.77
N LYS A 502 -40.13 -27.65 -22.42
CA LYS A 502 -40.18 -28.80 -23.32
C LYS A 502 -40.51 -30.09 -22.57
N MET A 503 -40.00 -30.28 -21.36
CA MET A 503 -40.37 -31.44 -20.53
C MET A 503 -41.82 -31.38 -20.09
N GLN A 504 -42.31 -30.24 -19.61
CA GLN A 504 -43.70 -30.06 -19.20
C GLN A 504 -44.67 -30.28 -20.40
N SER A 505 -44.35 -29.78 -21.59
CA SER A 505 -45.16 -30.01 -22.78
C SER A 505 -45.21 -31.49 -23.20
N LYS A 506 -44.08 -32.23 -23.02
CA LYS A 506 -44.06 -33.69 -23.25
C LYS A 506 -44.91 -34.45 -22.24
N ILE A 507 -44.89 -34.09 -20.98
CA ILE A 507 -45.69 -34.70 -19.92
C ILE A 507 -47.19 -34.41 -20.17
N PHE A 508 -47.54 -33.17 -20.56
CA PHE A 508 -48.93 -32.79 -20.86
C PHE A 508 -49.47 -33.54 -22.08
N ASN A 509 -48.64 -33.74 -23.12
CA ASN A 509 -49.02 -34.49 -24.30
C ASN A 509 -49.07 -36.01 -24.06
N SER A 510 -48.35 -36.54 -23.05
CA SER A 510 -48.41 -37.97 -22.70
C SER A 510 -49.57 -38.33 -21.77
N SER A 511 -50.13 -37.36 -21.06
CA SER A 511 -51.31 -37.56 -20.16
C SER A 511 -52.66 -37.28 -20.81
N GLY A 512 -52.70 -36.85 -22.08
CA GLY A 512 -53.92 -36.55 -22.85
C GLY A 512 -54.52 -37.72 -23.62
N GLY A 513 -54.04 -38.93 -23.43
CA GLY A 513 -54.55 -40.12 -24.08
C GLY A 513 -55.46 -40.95 -23.18
N PHE A 514 -56.59 -40.38 -22.74
CA PHE A 514 -57.71 -41.22 -22.32
C PHE A 514 -58.66 -41.43 -23.50
N ASP A 515 -58.57 -42.60 -24.01
CA ASP A 515 -59.52 -43.20 -25.03
C ASP A 515 -60.92 -43.20 -24.42
N ASN A 516 -61.85 -42.43 -25.02
CA ASN A 516 -63.29 -42.57 -24.83
C ASN A 516 -63.80 -43.62 -25.82
N ASN A 517 -63.57 -44.90 -25.53
CA ASN A 517 -64.40 -45.97 -26.11
C ASN A 517 -65.56 -46.26 -25.20
N HIS A 518 -66.69 -45.63 -25.48
CA HIS A 518 -68.01 -46.09 -25.02
C HIS A 518 -68.59 -46.96 -26.14
N ASP A 519 -68.48 -48.26 -25.93
CA ASP A 519 -69.29 -49.25 -26.65
C ASP A 519 -70.77 -48.99 -26.40
N LYS A 520 -71.48 -48.78 -27.52
CA LYS A 520 -72.87 -48.98 -27.58
C LYS A 520 -73.10 -50.50 -27.75
N ASP A 521 -73.75 -51.09 -26.78
CA ASP A 521 -74.44 -52.34 -27.03
C ASP A 521 -75.94 -52.12 -26.81
N ASP A 522 -76.69 -52.42 -27.89
CA ASP A 522 -78.11 -52.57 -27.94
C ASP A 522 -78.50 -53.87 -27.20
N THR A 523 -79.64 -53.88 -26.52
CA THR A 523 -80.77 -54.83 -26.79
C THR A 523 -81.77 -54.84 -25.63
N GLU A 524 -83.05 -54.71 -26.04
CA GLU A 524 -84.31 -55.12 -25.48
C GLU A 524 -84.74 -54.62 -24.08
#